data_5fc23c7c4e95e51ffdeefc4b7b2eaf36
#
_entry.id   5fc23c7c4e95e51ffdeefc4b7b2eaf36
#
_cell.length_a   1.000
_cell.length_b   1.000
_cell.length_c   1.000
_cell.angle_alpha   90.00
_cell.angle_beta   90.00
_cell.angle_gamma   90.00
#
_symmetry.space_group_name_H-M   'P 1'
#
loop_
_entity.id
_entity.type
_entity.pdbx_description
1 polymer ?
#
loop_
_entity_poly.entity_id
_entity_poly.type
_entity_poly.pdbx_seq_one_letter_code
_entity_poly.pdbx_strand_id
1 'polypeptide(L)'
;MKKVYLLAAVAMMAAQLQAQNVILDTYVGAQLATEDLNGTARYVGMGGAMEALGADLSTMSTNPAGIGLFRRAQVAGSFGLVSQSEGRSFQDGSKTNASFDQLGAVFSTRTGMHSYVNFGVNFHKSRNFNHVLSAAARSIDGSSQNRQTCIKGIRGDLDTRYGESQVDNLYDKMIVKDGVMYTYDSESYQFDRAQTGYIGEYDFNLSGNINNRVYLGVTVGVKDVHYNSYTEYSEVLKPLIDDITYVGMRDDHKITGHGFEVKVGAIVRPVEESPFRLGVSVSTPTFYKLTTSNVSSIHDVKGIQKEVRSDADFRFNTPWKFGLSAGHTIGNYLALGASYEYADYSTCDMRTISGSGYDWDGYYYEKSSTETTMKRHTERTLRGVSTLKVGAEYKVDPMISVRVGYNYVSPMYKESGVRDQTLLSSGTYMASTTDYTNWKATNRLTAGVGFSFDQFKIDLAYQYSMRSGDFYPYMNGVSAQYVSDETGREVTLANQASAVSVKDNRHQLLCTLSYSF
;
A
#
# COMPACT_ATOMS: atom_id res chain seq x y z
N MET A 1 -41.80 34.78 -6.43
CA MET A 1 -40.43 34.80 -6.97
C MET A 1 -39.34 34.41 -5.96
N LYS A 2 -39.41 34.82 -4.68
CA LYS A 2 -38.35 34.45 -3.68
C LYS A 2 -38.26 32.94 -3.36
N LYS A 3 -39.35 32.18 -3.47
CA LYS A 3 -39.38 30.73 -3.20
C LYS A 3 -38.70 29.90 -4.30
N VAL A 4 -38.71 30.37 -5.54
CA VAL A 4 -38.08 29.69 -6.67
C VAL A 4 -36.55 29.82 -6.61
N TYR A 5 -36.03 30.95 -6.13
CA TYR A 5 -34.57 31.14 -5.94
C TYR A 5 -34.05 30.32 -4.76
N LEU A 6 -34.82 30.11 -3.72
CA LEU A 6 -34.43 29.24 -2.59
C LEU A 6 -34.38 27.77 -3.02
N LEU A 7 -35.33 27.30 -3.83
CA LEU A 7 -35.33 25.94 -4.38
C LEU A 7 -34.17 25.74 -5.36
N ALA A 8 -33.86 26.73 -6.21
CA ALA A 8 -32.73 26.68 -7.12
C ALA A 8 -31.39 26.72 -6.38
N ALA A 9 -31.26 27.50 -5.30
CA ALA A 9 -30.07 27.53 -4.46
C ALA A 9 -29.88 26.23 -3.69
N VAL A 10 -30.95 25.62 -3.18
CA VAL A 10 -30.90 24.30 -2.53
C VAL A 10 -30.60 23.20 -3.54
N ALA A 11 -31.16 23.26 -4.75
CA ALA A 11 -30.84 22.32 -5.83
C ALA A 11 -29.40 22.48 -6.35
N MET A 12 -28.87 23.72 -6.43
CA MET A 12 -27.47 23.93 -6.77
C MET A 12 -26.51 23.51 -5.64
N MET A 13 -26.88 23.69 -4.38
CA MET A 13 -26.10 23.14 -3.25
C MET A 13 -26.17 21.62 -3.21
N ALA A 14 -27.33 21.03 -3.53
CA ALA A 14 -27.46 19.58 -3.63
C ALA A 14 -26.66 19.00 -4.83
N ALA A 15 -26.55 19.73 -5.94
CA ALA A 15 -25.75 19.33 -7.08
C ALA A 15 -24.22 19.44 -6.82
N GLN A 16 -23.80 20.33 -5.92
CA GLN A 16 -22.39 20.42 -5.48
C GLN A 16 -22.05 19.41 -4.38
N LEU A 17 -23.04 18.80 -3.74
CA LEU A 17 -22.91 17.78 -2.69
C LEU A 17 -22.96 16.33 -3.24
N GLN A 18 -22.90 16.12 -4.54
CA GLN A 18 -22.41 14.87 -5.12
C GLN A 18 -20.89 14.77 -4.95
N ALA A 19 -20.40 15.14 -3.77
CA ALA A 19 -19.06 14.78 -3.34
C ALA A 19 -19.03 13.25 -3.29
N GLN A 20 -18.30 12.72 -4.22
CA GLN A 20 -18.08 11.34 -4.54
C GLN A 20 -17.98 10.52 -3.26
N ASN A 21 -18.76 9.47 -3.18
CA ASN A 21 -18.77 8.50 -2.10
C ASN A 21 -17.51 7.62 -2.18
N VAL A 22 -16.36 8.19 -1.84
CA VAL A 22 -15.06 7.54 -1.99
C VAL A 22 -14.73 6.77 -0.73
N ILE A 23 -14.57 5.45 -0.84
CA ILE A 23 -14.05 4.61 0.24
C ILE A 23 -12.55 4.82 0.33
N LEU A 24 -12.16 5.94 0.91
CA LEU A 24 -10.75 6.29 1.11
C LEU A 24 -10.49 6.51 2.57
N ASP A 25 -9.39 5.95 3.02
CA ASP A 25 -8.88 6.25 4.34
C ASP A 25 -7.33 6.17 4.38
N THR A 26 -6.79 6.55 5.51
CA THR A 26 -5.36 6.51 5.78
C THR A 26 -4.76 5.12 5.56
N TYR A 27 -5.48 4.03 5.89
CA TYR A 27 -4.97 2.66 5.78
C TYR A 27 -4.89 2.20 4.33
N VAL A 28 -5.85 2.59 3.49
CA VAL A 28 -5.79 2.36 2.04
C VAL A 28 -4.63 3.14 1.43
N GLY A 29 -4.46 4.42 1.79
CA GLY A 29 -3.33 5.22 1.34
C GLY A 29 -1.98 4.66 1.75
N ALA A 30 -1.86 4.23 3.01
CA ALA A 30 -0.66 3.57 3.51
C ALA A 30 -0.30 2.32 2.70
N GLN A 31 -1.30 1.52 2.33
CA GLN A 31 -1.12 0.31 1.52
C GLN A 31 -0.64 0.64 0.09
N LEU A 32 -1.21 1.68 -0.54
CA LEU A 32 -0.84 2.12 -1.89
C LEU A 32 0.54 2.79 -1.94
N ALA A 33 0.97 3.43 -0.84
CA ALA A 33 2.26 4.12 -0.77
C ALA A 33 3.45 3.19 -0.46
N THR A 34 3.18 1.95 -0.01
CA THR A 34 4.22 1.00 0.41
C THR A 34 4.80 0.25 -0.79
N GLU A 35 6.12 0.04 -0.80
CA GLU A 35 6.83 -0.75 -1.80
C GLU A 35 7.46 -2.01 -1.17
N ASP A 36 7.60 -3.06 -1.98
CA ASP A 36 8.26 -4.31 -1.58
C ASP A 36 9.72 -4.32 -2.03
N LEU A 37 10.57 -5.10 -1.36
CA LEU A 37 11.90 -5.40 -1.86
C LEU A 37 11.74 -6.43 -3.00
N ASN A 38 11.87 -5.96 -4.24
CA ASN A 38 11.71 -6.75 -5.44
C ASN A 38 12.64 -6.24 -6.56
N GLY A 39 12.83 -7.03 -7.62
CA GLY A 39 13.69 -6.69 -8.75
C GLY A 39 14.46 -7.89 -9.27
N THR A 40 15.75 -7.68 -9.61
CA THR A 40 16.63 -8.79 -9.98
C THR A 40 16.96 -9.67 -8.77
N ALA A 41 17.18 -10.96 -8.98
CA ALA A 41 17.60 -11.86 -7.91
C ALA A 41 18.95 -11.41 -7.29
N ARG A 42 19.83 -10.76 -8.05
CA ARG A 42 21.05 -10.16 -7.51
C ARG A 42 20.74 -9.03 -6.53
N TYR A 43 19.85 -8.11 -6.90
CA TYR A 43 19.42 -6.98 -6.05
C TYR A 43 18.75 -7.48 -4.77
N VAL A 44 17.80 -8.41 -4.89
CA VAL A 44 17.09 -8.98 -3.73
C VAL A 44 18.05 -9.78 -2.85
N GLY A 45 18.95 -10.59 -3.42
CA GLY A 45 19.94 -11.36 -2.68
C GLY A 45 20.91 -10.49 -1.84
N MET A 46 21.10 -9.22 -2.24
CA MET A 46 21.87 -8.20 -1.53
C MET A 46 21.02 -7.39 -0.53
N GLY A 47 19.78 -7.80 -0.23
CA GLY A 47 18.88 -7.04 0.63
C GLY A 47 18.45 -5.69 0.05
N GLY A 48 18.68 -5.45 -1.24
CA GLY A 48 18.46 -4.18 -1.91
C GLY A 48 19.60 -3.15 -1.75
N ALA A 49 20.71 -3.51 -1.10
CA ALA A 49 21.82 -2.59 -0.80
C ALA A 49 22.76 -2.35 -1.99
N MET A 50 22.20 -1.97 -3.15
CA MET A 50 22.97 -1.81 -4.38
C MET A 50 22.99 -0.38 -4.93
N GLU A 51 22.39 0.58 -4.26
CA GLU A 51 22.23 1.94 -4.76
C GLU A 51 23.56 2.65 -5.09
N ALA A 52 24.62 2.45 -4.29
CA ALA A 52 25.95 2.99 -4.59
C ALA A 52 26.86 2.00 -5.34
N LEU A 53 26.57 0.69 -5.26
CA LEU A 53 27.27 -0.32 -6.05
C LEU A 53 26.90 -0.25 -7.53
N GLY A 54 25.62 -0.05 -7.83
CA GLY A 54 25.07 0.08 -9.17
C GLY A 54 25.28 -1.15 -10.07
N ALA A 55 25.17 -0.94 -11.36
CA ALA A 55 25.26 -1.99 -12.40
C ALA A 55 24.23 -3.12 -12.16
N ASP A 56 23.01 -2.73 -11.82
CA ASP A 56 21.84 -3.58 -11.70
C ASP A 56 20.60 -2.81 -12.16
N LEU A 57 19.73 -3.44 -12.96
CA LEU A 57 18.54 -2.79 -13.51
C LEU A 57 17.59 -2.28 -12.43
N SER A 58 17.53 -2.97 -11.27
CA SER A 58 16.67 -2.56 -10.15
C SER A 58 17.08 -1.23 -9.53
N THR A 59 18.29 -0.72 -9.80
CA THR A 59 18.72 0.60 -9.31
C THR A 59 18.03 1.76 -10.03
N MET A 60 17.37 1.53 -11.18
CA MET A 60 16.55 2.55 -11.84
C MET A 60 15.49 3.14 -10.90
N SER A 61 14.90 2.27 -10.08
CA SER A 61 13.81 2.65 -9.18
C SER A 61 14.28 3.17 -7.81
N THR A 62 15.56 3.04 -7.44
CA THR A 62 16.08 3.43 -6.12
C THR A 62 17.13 4.53 -6.18
N ASN A 63 18.20 4.34 -6.96
CA ASN A 63 19.17 5.38 -7.30
C ASN A 63 19.50 5.33 -8.78
N PRO A 64 18.89 6.19 -9.60
CA PRO A 64 19.07 6.21 -11.05
C PRO A 64 20.52 6.27 -11.53
N ALA A 65 21.41 6.90 -10.77
CA ALA A 65 22.84 6.99 -11.10
C ALA A 65 23.53 5.62 -11.13
N GLY A 66 22.94 4.59 -10.49
CA GLY A 66 23.45 3.22 -10.51
C GLY A 66 23.52 2.62 -11.92
N ILE A 67 22.66 3.06 -12.84
CA ILE A 67 22.68 2.67 -14.25
C ILE A 67 23.89 3.26 -14.96
N GLY A 68 24.41 4.39 -14.52
CA GLY A 68 25.66 4.98 -15.04
C GLY A 68 26.91 4.11 -14.86
N LEU A 69 26.82 3.02 -14.08
CA LEU A 69 27.90 2.06 -13.89
C LEU A 69 27.95 0.95 -14.96
N PHE A 70 26.92 0.81 -15.79
CA PHE A 70 26.97 -0.13 -16.91
C PHE A 70 27.99 0.31 -17.95
N ARG A 71 28.69 -0.69 -18.54
CA ARG A 71 29.71 -0.53 -19.56
C ARG A 71 29.38 -1.30 -20.83
N ARG A 72 28.36 -2.15 -20.77
CA ARG A 72 27.86 -2.98 -21.87
C ARG A 72 26.34 -2.92 -21.84
N ALA A 73 25.73 -3.14 -22.96
CA ALA A 73 24.29 -3.34 -23.03
C ALA A 73 23.92 -4.65 -22.32
N GLN A 74 22.78 -4.65 -21.65
CA GLN A 74 22.28 -5.83 -20.95
C GLN A 74 20.76 -5.89 -21.03
N VAL A 75 20.23 -7.10 -21.13
CA VAL A 75 18.81 -7.40 -20.93
C VAL A 75 18.69 -8.41 -19.79
N ALA A 76 17.65 -8.26 -18.95
CA ALA A 76 17.39 -9.23 -17.88
C ALA A 76 15.89 -9.37 -17.61
N GLY A 77 15.47 -10.59 -17.24
CA GLY A 77 14.11 -10.91 -16.82
C GLY A 77 14.12 -11.74 -15.55
N SER A 78 13.19 -11.44 -14.64
CA SER A 78 13.08 -12.08 -13.32
C SER A 78 11.69 -12.67 -13.10
N PHE A 79 11.67 -13.89 -12.56
CA PHE A 79 10.46 -14.64 -12.23
C PHE A 79 10.60 -15.14 -10.80
N GLY A 80 9.47 -15.26 -10.11
CA GLY A 80 9.48 -15.70 -8.73
C GLY A 80 8.27 -16.52 -8.31
N LEU A 81 8.40 -17.06 -7.11
CA LEU A 81 7.33 -17.68 -6.36
C LEU A 81 7.26 -17.00 -4.99
N VAL A 82 6.09 -16.54 -4.61
CA VAL A 82 5.84 -15.94 -3.30
C VAL A 82 4.88 -16.84 -2.53
N SER A 83 5.24 -17.23 -1.32
CA SER A 83 4.43 -18.06 -0.44
C SER A 83 4.32 -17.43 0.95
N GLN A 84 3.11 -17.37 1.48
CA GLN A 84 2.80 -16.87 2.82
C GLN A 84 2.76 -18.03 3.81
N SER A 85 3.36 -17.86 5.01
CA SER A 85 3.35 -18.90 6.05
C SER A 85 1.99 -19.02 6.73
N GLU A 86 1.41 -17.89 7.10
CA GLU A 86 0.17 -17.78 7.84
C GLU A 86 -1.04 -17.75 6.91
N GLY A 87 -2.22 -17.86 7.52
CA GLY A 87 -3.50 -17.84 6.81
C GLY A 87 -3.79 -19.17 6.10
N ARG A 88 -4.94 -19.24 5.50
CA ARG A 88 -5.40 -20.34 4.63
C ARG A 88 -5.86 -19.74 3.31
N SER A 89 -5.81 -20.51 2.23
CA SER A 89 -6.39 -20.05 0.95
C SER A 89 -7.87 -19.74 1.15
N PHE A 90 -8.29 -18.60 0.62
CA PHE A 90 -9.64 -18.08 0.81
C PHE A 90 -10.08 -17.37 -0.47
N GLN A 91 -11.21 -17.79 -1.02
CA GLN A 91 -11.72 -17.29 -2.30
C GLN A 91 -10.61 -17.33 -3.39
N ASP A 92 -10.39 -16.23 -4.10
CA ASP A 92 -9.35 -16.12 -5.13
C ASP A 92 -7.93 -15.93 -4.55
N GLY A 93 -7.81 -15.76 -3.23
CA GLY A 93 -6.53 -15.61 -2.54
C GLY A 93 -5.86 -16.96 -2.30
N SER A 94 -4.69 -17.14 -2.92
CA SER A 94 -3.83 -18.31 -2.71
C SER A 94 -2.63 -17.95 -1.85
N LYS A 95 -2.22 -18.88 -0.98
CA LYS A 95 -1.00 -18.73 -0.16
C LYS A 95 0.27 -18.67 -0.99
N THR A 96 0.28 -19.35 -2.13
CA THR A 96 1.46 -19.44 -3.00
C THR A 96 1.09 -18.99 -4.40
N ASN A 97 1.85 -18.01 -4.91
CA ASN A 97 1.60 -17.37 -6.18
C ASN A 97 2.87 -17.30 -7.02
N ALA A 98 2.78 -17.59 -8.31
CA ALA A 98 3.83 -17.28 -9.26
C ALA A 98 3.86 -15.77 -9.52
N SER A 99 5.05 -15.22 -9.72
CA SER A 99 5.26 -13.81 -9.97
C SER A 99 6.18 -13.60 -11.17
N PHE A 100 5.79 -12.69 -12.04
CA PHE A 100 6.69 -12.06 -12.99
C PHE A 100 7.16 -10.75 -12.36
N ASP A 101 8.44 -10.66 -12.01
CA ASP A 101 8.92 -9.63 -11.09
C ASP A 101 9.60 -8.47 -11.79
N GLN A 102 10.34 -8.73 -12.88
CA GLN A 102 11.07 -7.69 -13.61
C GLN A 102 11.37 -8.12 -15.05
N LEU A 103 11.41 -7.13 -15.95
CA LEU A 103 11.97 -7.23 -17.29
C LEU A 103 12.55 -5.88 -17.68
N GLY A 104 13.83 -5.84 -18.05
CA GLY A 104 14.44 -4.57 -18.42
C GLY A 104 15.67 -4.74 -19.31
N ALA A 105 16.08 -3.60 -19.87
CA ALA A 105 17.26 -3.48 -20.70
C ALA A 105 17.99 -2.18 -20.43
N VAL A 106 19.31 -2.20 -20.60
CA VAL A 106 20.15 -1.03 -20.59
C VAL A 106 21.03 -1.03 -21.84
N PHE A 107 21.13 0.13 -22.47
CA PHE A 107 22.00 0.40 -23.59
C PHE A 107 23.11 1.34 -23.11
N SER A 108 24.37 0.97 -23.32
CA SER A 108 25.53 1.72 -22.85
C SER A 108 26.35 2.19 -24.03
N THR A 109 26.58 3.49 -24.11
CA THR A 109 27.38 4.11 -25.17
C THR A 109 28.59 4.82 -24.56
N ARG A 110 29.78 4.50 -25.02
CA ARG A 110 31.01 5.16 -24.59
C ARG A 110 31.12 6.54 -25.23
N THR A 111 31.30 7.58 -24.42
CA THR A 111 31.40 8.98 -24.86
C THR A 111 32.80 9.59 -24.65
N GLY A 112 33.67 8.89 -23.89
CA GLY A 112 35.04 9.31 -23.63
C GLY A 112 35.88 8.13 -23.14
N MET A 113 37.14 8.37 -22.80
CA MET A 113 38.05 7.30 -22.37
C MET A 113 37.49 6.53 -21.16
N HIS A 114 36.90 7.23 -20.20
CA HIS A 114 36.32 6.67 -18.98
C HIS A 114 34.89 7.19 -18.71
N SER A 115 34.21 7.64 -19.76
CA SER A 115 32.87 8.23 -19.66
C SER A 115 31.88 7.47 -20.53
N TYR A 116 30.66 7.31 -20.04
CA TYR A 116 29.56 6.59 -20.70
C TYR A 116 28.22 7.33 -20.49
N VAL A 117 27.35 7.19 -21.46
CA VAL A 117 25.93 7.54 -21.35
C VAL A 117 25.11 6.28 -21.51
N ASN A 118 24.18 6.07 -20.63
CA ASN A 118 23.35 4.88 -20.56
C ASN A 118 21.86 5.28 -20.63
N PHE A 119 21.13 4.54 -21.45
CA PHE A 119 19.68 4.59 -21.51
C PHE A 119 19.12 3.26 -21.03
N GLY A 120 18.16 3.28 -20.12
CA GLY A 120 17.54 2.09 -19.55
C GLY A 120 16.02 2.13 -19.63
N VAL A 121 15.43 0.98 -19.84
CA VAL A 121 13.99 0.74 -19.69
C VAL A 121 13.80 -0.48 -18.80
N ASN A 122 12.85 -0.41 -17.90
CA ASN A 122 12.59 -1.47 -16.95
C ASN A 122 11.12 -1.53 -16.59
N PHE A 123 10.57 -2.71 -16.48
CA PHE A 123 9.33 -3.01 -15.78
C PHE A 123 9.66 -3.81 -14.53
N HIS A 124 9.09 -3.45 -13.40
CA HIS A 124 9.14 -4.28 -12.21
C HIS A 124 7.86 -4.14 -11.39
N LYS A 125 7.57 -5.15 -10.56
CA LYS A 125 6.52 -5.04 -9.56
C LYS A 125 7.04 -4.33 -8.34
N SER A 126 6.63 -3.09 -8.13
CA SER A 126 6.97 -2.31 -6.94
C SER A 126 6.18 -2.75 -5.70
N ARG A 127 4.99 -3.35 -5.90
CA ARG A 127 4.15 -3.91 -4.84
C ARG A 127 3.45 -5.17 -5.28
N ASN A 128 3.42 -6.20 -4.42
CA ASN A 128 2.62 -7.41 -4.58
C ASN A 128 1.55 -7.45 -3.48
N PHE A 129 0.27 -7.38 -3.86
CA PHE A 129 -0.85 -7.37 -2.93
C PHE A 129 -1.31 -8.77 -2.51
N ASN A 130 -0.85 -9.85 -3.17
CA ASN A 130 -1.28 -11.21 -2.84
C ASN A 130 -1.05 -11.50 -1.35
N HIS A 131 -2.14 -11.56 -0.60
CA HIS A 131 -2.12 -11.75 0.84
C HIS A 131 -3.47 -12.29 1.34
N VAL A 132 -3.43 -13.27 2.22
CA VAL A 132 -4.61 -13.76 2.93
C VAL A 132 -4.46 -13.45 4.40
N LEU A 133 -5.42 -12.74 4.97
CA LEU A 133 -5.48 -12.39 6.38
C LEU A 133 -6.69 -13.05 7.02
N SER A 134 -6.47 -13.80 8.10
CA SER A 134 -7.53 -14.37 8.91
C SER A 134 -7.34 -13.94 10.37
N ALA A 135 -8.41 -13.51 11.02
CA ALA A 135 -8.42 -13.14 12.41
C ALA A 135 -9.76 -13.52 13.06
N ALA A 136 -9.73 -13.96 14.31
CA ALA A 136 -10.94 -14.27 15.06
C ALA A 136 -10.70 -14.02 16.54
N ALA A 137 -11.73 -13.54 17.24
CA ALA A 137 -11.70 -13.39 18.69
C ALA A 137 -13.10 -13.36 19.29
N ARG A 138 -13.14 -13.41 20.62
CA ARG A 138 -14.35 -13.09 21.38
C ARG A 138 -14.50 -11.57 21.46
N SER A 139 -15.73 -11.10 21.46
CA SER A 139 -16.05 -9.68 21.65
C SER A 139 -15.83 -9.25 23.11
N ILE A 140 -15.43 -8.00 23.30
CA ILE A 140 -15.29 -7.38 24.61
C ILE A 140 -16.60 -6.64 24.89
N ASP A 141 -17.23 -6.95 26.02
CA ASP A 141 -18.43 -6.27 26.52
C ASP A 141 -19.53 -6.13 25.45
N GLY A 142 -19.66 -7.16 24.58
CA GLY A 142 -20.66 -7.18 23.52
C GLY A 142 -20.40 -6.24 22.36
N SER A 143 -19.21 -5.64 22.25
CA SER A 143 -18.85 -4.76 21.12
C SER A 143 -18.99 -5.47 19.78
N SER A 144 -19.46 -4.75 18.76
CA SER A 144 -19.80 -5.29 17.44
C SER A 144 -19.81 -4.21 16.35
N GLN A 145 -19.86 -4.63 15.10
CA GLN A 145 -20.15 -3.72 13.98
C GLN A 145 -21.56 -3.12 14.12
N ASN A 146 -22.52 -3.91 14.59
CA ASN A 146 -23.89 -3.45 14.85
C ASN A 146 -23.89 -2.31 15.88
N ARG A 147 -23.20 -2.49 17.02
CA ARG A 147 -23.08 -1.44 18.05
C ARG A 147 -22.41 -0.18 17.50
N GLN A 148 -21.42 -0.31 16.60
CA GLN A 148 -20.79 0.82 15.93
C GLN A 148 -21.81 1.64 15.12
N THR A 149 -22.66 0.98 14.34
CA THR A 149 -23.72 1.65 13.56
C THR A 149 -24.72 2.35 14.48
N CYS A 150 -25.12 1.71 15.57
CA CYS A 150 -25.99 2.34 16.57
C CYS A 150 -25.38 3.62 17.16
N ILE A 151 -24.09 3.61 17.50
CA ILE A 151 -23.37 4.79 17.99
C ILE A 151 -23.38 5.91 16.94
N LYS A 152 -23.15 5.59 15.67
CA LYS A 152 -23.24 6.57 14.57
C LYS A 152 -24.64 7.17 14.49
N GLY A 153 -25.69 6.34 14.60
CA GLY A 153 -27.09 6.80 14.62
C GLY A 153 -27.39 7.76 15.76
N ILE A 154 -26.98 7.42 17.00
CA ILE A 154 -27.18 8.28 18.19
C ILE A 154 -26.47 9.63 18.01
N ARG A 155 -25.28 9.66 17.40
CA ARG A 155 -24.53 10.89 17.14
C ARG A 155 -25.07 11.73 15.99
N GLY A 156 -26.00 11.21 15.20
CA GLY A 156 -26.43 11.84 13.96
C GLY A 156 -25.39 11.77 12.85
N ASP A 157 -24.39 10.89 12.99
CA ASP A 157 -23.31 10.70 12.01
C ASP A 157 -23.76 9.77 10.85
N LEU A 158 -24.97 9.19 10.90
CA LEU A 158 -25.57 8.47 9.78
C LEU A 158 -25.93 9.44 8.67
N ASP A 159 -25.47 9.18 7.48
CA ASP A 159 -25.75 10.05 6.36
C ASP A 159 -27.16 9.82 5.81
N THR A 160 -28.12 10.54 6.33
CA THR A 160 -29.52 10.53 5.86
C THR A 160 -29.71 11.35 4.58
N ARG A 161 -28.70 12.08 4.12
CA ARG A 161 -28.80 12.99 2.96
C ARG A 161 -29.00 12.26 1.63
N TYR A 162 -28.66 11.01 1.55
CA TYR A 162 -28.69 10.22 0.31
C TYR A 162 -29.86 9.24 0.21
N GLY A 163 -30.90 9.39 1.03
CA GLY A 163 -32.10 8.55 1.02
C GLY A 163 -31.77 7.07 0.89
N GLU A 164 -32.35 6.22 1.64
CA GLU A 164 -32.35 4.75 1.58
C GLU A 164 -31.08 4.00 1.10
N SER A 165 -30.00 4.63 0.75
CA SER A 165 -28.86 3.91 0.28
C SER A 165 -27.69 4.14 1.18
N GLN A 166 -27.02 3.19 1.55
CA GLN A 166 -25.65 3.20 1.99
C GLN A 166 -25.39 2.14 3.05
N VAL A 167 -24.17 1.90 3.34
CA VAL A 167 -23.72 0.78 4.14
C VAL A 167 -24.26 0.84 5.57
N ASP A 168 -24.49 2.04 6.11
CA ASP A 168 -25.12 2.18 7.42
C ASP A 168 -26.59 1.71 7.38
N ASN A 169 -27.30 1.89 6.26
CA ASN A 169 -28.62 1.30 6.06
C ASN A 169 -28.61 -0.22 5.91
N LEU A 170 -27.47 -0.85 5.65
CA LEU A 170 -27.37 -2.31 5.75
C LEU A 170 -27.66 -2.76 7.18
N TYR A 171 -27.25 -1.98 8.16
CA TYR A 171 -27.50 -2.27 9.57
C TYR A 171 -28.87 -1.82 10.04
N ASP A 172 -29.44 -0.73 9.50
CA ASP A 172 -30.74 -0.20 9.90
C ASP A 172 -31.87 -1.25 9.90
N LYS A 173 -31.91 -2.09 8.86
CA LYS A 173 -32.92 -3.15 8.77
C LYS A 173 -32.78 -4.23 9.82
N MET A 174 -31.61 -4.34 10.44
CA MET A 174 -31.31 -5.29 11.50
C MET A 174 -31.36 -4.66 12.89
N ILE A 175 -31.26 -3.35 12.97
CA ILE A 175 -31.23 -2.58 14.22
C ILE A 175 -32.59 -1.95 14.53
N VAL A 176 -33.32 -1.52 13.50
CA VAL A 176 -34.61 -0.82 13.68
C VAL A 176 -35.75 -1.79 13.44
N LYS A 177 -36.48 -2.13 14.50
CA LYS A 177 -37.73 -2.87 14.45
C LYS A 177 -38.84 -1.99 15.04
N ASP A 178 -39.94 -1.82 14.29
CA ASP A 178 -41.10 -1.02 14.70
C ASP A 178 -40.78 0.43 15.14
N GLY A 179 -39.74 1.02 14.49
CA GLY A 179 -39.27 2.37 14.81
C GLY A 179 -38.38 2.46 16.05
N VAL A 180 -38.05 1.34 16.68
CA VAL A 180 -37.15 1.27 17.83
C VAL A 180 -35.78 0.77 17.39
N MET A 181 -34.74 1.48 17.78
CA MET A 181 -33.34 1.09 17.53
C MET A 181 -32.87 0.08 18.58
N TYR A 182 -32.38 -1.06 18.14
CA TYR A 182 -31.84 -2.10 19.00
C TYR A 182 -30.33 -2.24 18.75
N THR A 183 -29.57 -2.45 19.81
CA THR A 183 -28.17 -2.86 19.74
C THR A 183 -28.08 -4.34 20.00
N TYR A 184 -27.28 -5.03 19.20
CA TYR A 184 -26.96 -6.43 19.43
C TYR A 184 -25.56 -6.52 20.02
N ASP A 185 -25.44 -7.31 21.09
CA ASP A 185 -24.15 -7.70 21.63
C ASP A 185 -23.58 -8.84 20.81
N SER A 186 -22.31 -8.76 20.46
CA SER A 186 -21.60 -9.85 19.81
C SER A 186 -20.85 -10.69 20.85
N GLU A 187 -20.85 -12.00 20.69
CA GLU A 187 -20.03 -12.93 21.51
C GLU A 187 -18.65 -13.15 20.90
N SER A 188 -18.59 -13.21 19.58
CA SER A 188 -17.36 -13.48 18.83
C SER A 188 -17.48 -13.01 17.39
N TYR A 189 -16.34 -12.84 16.75
CA TYR A 189 -16.27 -12.52 15.33
C TYR A 189 -15.21 -13.39 14.63
N GLN A 190 -15.38 -13.53 13.33
CA GLN A 190 -14.40 -14.05 12.39
C GLN A 190 -14.24 -13.07 11.24
N PHE A 191 -13.01 -12.90 10.81
CA PHE A 191 -12.61 -12.05 9.69
C PHE A 191 -11.67 -12.83 8.78
N ASP A 192 -11.99 -12.84 7.48
CA ASP A 192 -11.14 -13.42 6.45
C ASP A 192 -11.08 -12.43 5.28
N ARG A 193 -9.86 -12.12 4.80
CA ARG A 193 -9.63 -11.25 3.64
C ARG A 193 -8.63 -11.88 2.69
N ALA A 194 -9.00 -11.98 1.43
CA ALA A 194 -8.10 -12.28 0.33
C ALA A 194 -7.78 -11.00 -0.43
N GLN A 195 -6.51 -10.71 -0.64
CA GLN A 195 -6.03 -9.61 -1.47
C GLN A 195 -5.26 -10.17 -2.65
N THR A 196 -5.43 -9.57 -3.82
CA THR A 196 -4.71 -9.95 -5.05
C THR A 196 -4.35 -8.71 -5.86
N GLY A 197 -3.41 -8.88 -6.79
CA GLY A 197 -2.98 -7.81 -7.68
C GLY A 197 -1.59 -7.26 -7.35
N TYR A 198 -1.25 -6.14 -7.96
CA TYR A 198 0.08 -5.56 -7.87
C TYR A 198 0.09 -4.07 -8.27
N ILE A 199 1.19 -3.39 -7.95
CA ILE A 199 1.58 -2.14 -8.61
C ILE A 199 2.75 -2.47 -9.51
N GLY A 200 2.56 -2.33 -10.83
CA GLY A 200 3.61 -2.39 -11.83
C GLY A 200 4.24 -1.02 -12.03
N GLU A 201 5.55 -0.98 -12.21
CA GLU A 201 6.29 0.26 -12.45
C GLU A 201 7.11 0.13 -13.73
N TYR A 202 6.95 1.10 -14.63
CA TYR A 202 7.68 1.22 -15.88
C TYR A 202 8.65 2.38 -15.75
N ASP A 203 9.95 2.07 -15.69
CA ASP A 203 11.02 3.05 -15.53
C ASP A 203 11.69 3.37 -16.86
N PHE A 204 11.88 4.66 -17.12
CA PHE A 204 12.67 5.19 -18.23
C PHE A 204 13.83 5.99 -17.64
N ASN A 205 15.06 5.50 -17.83
CA ASN A 205 16.24 6.04 -17.20
C ASN A 205 17.21 6.63 -18.23
N LEU A 206 17.72 7.80 -17.91
CA LEU A 206 18.88 8.38 -18.57
C LEU A 206 19.96 8.64 -17.52
N SER A 207 21.13 8.06 -17.71
CA SER A 207 22.22 8.21 -16.76
C SER A 207 23.57 8.21 -17.46
N GLY A 208 24.57 8.67 -16.75
CA GLY A 208 25.92 8.69 -17.28
C GLY A 208 26.96 8.78 -16.19
N ASN A 209 28.20 8.60 -16.60
CA ASN A 209 29.32 8.85 -15.72
C ASN A 209 30.36 9.75 -16.40
N ILE A 210 31.06 10.49 -15.56
CA ILE A 210 32.16 11.37 -15.91
C ILE A 210 33.42 10.79 -15.27
N ASN A 211 34.35 10.34 -16.10
CA ASN A 211 35.68 9.84 -15.72
C ASN A 211 35.66 8.74 -14.64
N ASN A 212 34.64 7.90 -14.60
CA ASN A 212 34.44 6.88 -13.57
C ASN A 212 34.44 7.42 -12.11
N ARG A 213 34.20 8.72 -11.92
CA ARG A 213 34.20 9.40 -10.61
C ARG A 213 32.83 9.91 -10.19
N VAL A 214 32.10 10.53 -11.13
CA VAL A 214 30.77 11.08 -10.86
C VAL A 214 29.77 10.39 -11.77
N TYR A 215 28.73 9.88 -11.20
CA TYR A 215 27.62 9.22 -11.88
C TYR A 215 26.36 9.99 -11.57
N LEU A 216 25.59 10.32 -12.57
CA LEU A 216 24.32 11.05 -12.46
C LEU A 216 23.25 10.26 -13.20
N GLY A 217 22.03 10.33 -12.71
CA GLY A 217 20.92 9.66 -13.37
C GLY A 217 19.58 10.29 -13.01
N VAL A 218 18.65 10.18 -13.94
CA VAL A 218 17.25 10.53 -13.77
C VAL A 218 16.40 9.38 -14.29
N THR A 219 15.31 9.07 -13.58
CA THR A 219 14.29 8.09 -13.97
C THR A 219 12.94 8.76 -13.93
N VAL A 220 12.15 8.55 -14.98
CA VAL A 220 10.71 8.81 -14.97
C VAL A 220 10.02 7.46 -14.81
N GLY A 221 9.26 7.29 -13.72
CA GLY A 221 8.50 6.10 -13.42
C GLY A 221 7.02 6.31 -13.69
N VAL A 222 6.39 5.36 -14.37
CA VAL A 222 4.95 5.29 -14.57
C VAL A 222 4.45 4.05 -13.83
N LYS A 223 3.52 4.24 -12.91
CA LYS A 223 2.94 3.14 -12.11
C LYS A 223 1.54 2.80 -12.59
N ASP A 224 1.24 1.50 -12.57
CA ASP A 224 -0.07 0.94 -12.92
C ASP A 224 -0.56 0.10 -11.74
N VAL A 225 -1.76 0.43 -11.23
CA VAL A 225 -2.31 -0.14 -10.00
C VAL A 225 -3.43 -1.12 -10.33
N HIS A 226 -3.27 -2.34 -9.87
CA HIS A 226 -4.26 -3.40 -9.90
C HIS A 226 -4.41 -3.98 -8.50
N TYR A 227 -5.42 -3.57 -7.78
CA TYR A 227 -5.73 -4.07 -6.43
C TYR A 227 -7.13 -4.62 -6.39
N ASN A 228 -7.30 -5.83 -5.86
CA ASN A 228 -8.59 -6.42 -5.55
C ASN A 228 -8.52 -7.02 -4.15
N SER A 229 -9.59 -6.90 -3.40
CA SER A 229 -9.76 -7.63 -2.14
C SER A 229 -11.19 -8.11 -1.98
N TYR A 230 -11.32 -9.32 -1.47
CA TYR A 230 -12.57 -9.91 -1.01
C TYR A 230 -12.49 -10.11 0.49
N THR A 231 -13.45 -9.58 1.22
CA THR A 231 -13.49 -9.64 2.68
C THR A 231 -14.79 -10.27 3.13
N GLU A 232 -14.71 -11.23 4.05
CA GLU A 232 -15.85 -11.69 4.83
C GLU A 232 -15.61 -11.39 6.31
N TYR A 233 -16.58 -10.73 6.91
CA TYR A 233 -16.69 -10.51 8.34
C TYR A 233 -17.94 -11.15 8.85
N SER A 234 -17.90 -11.84 9.97
CA SER A 234 -19.07 -12.42 10.59
C SER A 234 -19.00 -12.30 12.11
N GLU A 235 -20.14 -12.08 12.74
CA GLU A 235 -20.27 -12.02 14.19
C GLU A 235 -21.45 -12.86 14.67
N VAL A 236 -21.23 -13.58 15.78
CA VAL A 236 -22.26 -14.32 16.50
C VAL A 236 -22.86 -13.37 17.52
N LEU A 237 -24.16 -13.16 17.43
CA LEU A 237 -24.89 -12.20 18.27
C LEU A 237 -25.53 -12.92 19.45
N LYS A 238 -25.67 -12.21 20.58
CA LYS A 238 -26.59 -12.61 21.63
C LYS A 238 -28.00 -12.28 21.15
N PRO A 239 -28.91 -13.24 21.06
CA PRO A 239 -30.26 -12.99 20.61
C PRO A 239 -30.99 -12.10 21.61
N LEU A 240 -31.24 -10.87 21.20
CA LEU A 240 -32.13 -9.94 21.92
C LEU A 240 -33.55 -9.99 21.35
N ILE A 241 -33.70 -10.34 20.08
CA ILE A 241 -34.98 -10.37 19.36
C ILE A 241 -34.90 -11.45 18.28
N ASP A 242 -35.88 -12.36 18.29
CA ASP A 242 -36.15 -13.37 17.26
C ASP A 242 -34.94 -13.85 16.48
N ASP A 243 -34.69 -15.10 16.37
CA ASP A 243 -33.86 -15.90 15.43
C ASP A 243 -32.57 -15.31 14.79
N ILE A 244 -32.21 -14.04 15.04
CA ILE A 244 -30.99 -13.44 14.50
C ILE A 244 -29.82 -13.77 15.44
N THR A 245 -29.12 -14.86 15.14
CA THR A 245 -27.95 -15.30 15.92
C THR A 245 -26.63 -14.99 15.24
N TYR A 246 -26.68 -14.60 13.97
CA TYR A 246 -25.52 -14.41 13.11
C TYR A 246 -25.72 -13.28 12.14
N VAL A 247 -24.70 -12.44 11.97
CA VAL A 247 -24.63 -11.38 10.97
C VAL A 247 -23.30 -11.52 10.24
N GLY A 248 -23.33 -11.41 8.93
CA GLY A 248 -22.14 -11.40 8.10
C GLY A 248 -22.13 -10.24 7.14
N MET A 249 -20.92 -9.80 6.77
CA MET A 249 -20.67 -8.79 5.76
C MET A 249 -19.67 -9.29 4.75
N ARG A 250 -19.87 -8.92 3.50
CA ARG A 250 -18.96 -9.15 2.39
C ARG A 250 -18.63 -7.84 1.72
N ASP A 251 -17.37 -7.66 1.41
CA ASP A 251 -16.87 -6.53 0.63
C ASP A 251 -15.98 -7.02 -0.50
N ASP A 252 -16.36 -6.67 -1.72
CA ASP A 252 -15.51 -6.72 -2.90
C ASP A 252 -14.99 -5.32 -3.16
N HIS A 253 -13.68 -5.10 -3.00
CA HIS A 253 -13.05 -3.82 -3.18
C HIS A 253 -11.97 -3.88 -4.25
N LYS A 254 -12.07 -2.99 -5.22
CA LYS A 254 -11.14 -2.88 -6.34
C LYS A 254 -10.59 -1.47 -6.45
N ILE A 255 -9.28 -1.34 -6.68
CA ILE A 255 -8.65 -0.05 -7.01
C ILE A 255 -7.82 -0.26 -8.26
N THR A 256 -8.02 0.63 -9.24
CA THR A 256 -7.25 0.64 -10.49
C THR A 256 -6.85 2.06 -10.85
N GLY A 257 -5.84 2.21 -11.67
CA GLY A 257 -5.40 3.48 -12.20
C GLY A 257 -3.91 3.56 -12.37
N HIS A 258 -3.42 4.77 -12.55
CA HIS A 258 -2.01 5.00 -12.87
C HIS A 258 -1.46 6.17 -12.07
N GLY A 259 -0.14 6.21 -11.97
CA GLY A 259 0.60 7.30 -11.34
C GLY A 259 1.92 7.55 -12.05
N PHE A 260 2.54 8.66 -11.74
CA PHE A 260 3.89 8.93 -12.22
C PHE A 260 4.74 9.56 -11.12
N GLU A 261 6.05 9.37 -11.22
CA GLU A 261 7.03 9.96 -10.33
C GLU A 261 8.34 10.21 -11.08
N VAL A 262 9.17 11.08 -10.52
CA VAL A 262 10.52 11.35 -11.03
C VAL A 262 11.54 11.07 -9.93
N LYS A 263 12.62 10.38 -10.30
CA LYS A 263 13.72 10.05 -9.40
C LYS A 263 15.01 10.65 -9.95
N VAL A 264 15.82 11.19 -9.07
CA VAL A 264 17.15 11.74 -9.40
C VAL A 264 18.17 11.11 -8.46
N GLY A 265 19.32 10.78 -9.01
CA GLY A 265 20.39 10.17 -8.22
C GLY A 265 21.78 10.65 -8.64
N ALA A 266 22.68 10.61 -7.67
CA ALA A 266 24.09 10.84 -7.89
C ALA A 266 24.91 9.82 -7.10
N ILE A 267 26.05 9.37 -7.70
CA ILE A 267 27.05 8.54 -7.04
C ILE A 267 28.42 9.18 -7.31
N VAL A 268 29.22 9.27 -6.27
CA VAL A 268 30.58 9.82 -6.37
C VAL A 268 31.61 8.83 -5.82
N ARG A 269 32.79 8.80 -6.42
CA ARG A 269 34.01 8.17 -5.90
C ARG A 269 34.89 9.29 -5.34
N PRO A 270 34.90 9.52 -4.01
CA PRO A 270 35.63 10.64 -3.41
C PRO A 270 37.15 10.52 -3.62
N VAL A 271 37.66 9.32 -3.53
CA VAL A 271 39.10 9.00 -3.66
C VAL A 271 39.33 8.20 -4.95
N GLU A 272 40.23 8.65 -5.78
CA GLU A 272 40.44 8.09 -7.11
C GLU A 272 40.99 6.65 -7.07
N GLU A 273 41.89 6.37 -6.15
CA GLU A 273 42.50 5.06 -5.97
C GLU A 273 41.59 4.08 -5.22
N SER A 274 40.56 4.58 -4.55
CA SER A 274 39.63 3.76 -3.78
C SER A 274 38.38 3.43 -4.61
N PRO A 275 37.91 2.18 -4.60
CA PRO A 275 36.62 1.82 -5.19
C PRO A 275 35.42 2.24 -4.35
N PHE A 276 35.62 2.92 -3.21
CA PHE A 276 34.59 3.41 -2.34
C PHE A 276 33.69 4.44 -3.06
N ARG A 277 32.39 4.29 -2.89
CA ARG A 277 31.38 5.14 -3.51
C ARG A 277 30.37 5.60 -2.47
N LEU A 278 29.92 6.84 -2.60
CA LEU A 278 28.80 7.42 -1.87
C LEU A 278 27.71 7.81 -2.86
N GLY A 279 26.48 7.50 -2.52
CA GLY A 279 25.31 7.80 -3.35
C GLY A 279 24.25 8.57 -2.58
N VAL A 280 23.55 9.46 -3.30
CA VAL A 280 22.37 10.15 -2.83
C VAL A 280 21.26 9.99 -3.86
N SER A 281 20.02 9.90 -3.42
CA SER A 281 18.85 9.86 -4.31
C SER A 281 17.67 10.61 -3.70
N VAL A 282 16.85 11.14 -4.57
CA VAL A 282 15.59 11.82 -4.21
C VAL A 282 14.52 11.35 -5.18
N SER A 283 13.36 10.96 -4.65
CA SER A 283 12.17 10.66 -5.45
C SER A 283 11.05 11.61 -5.08
N THR A 284 10.38 12.15 -6.10
CA THR A 284 9.15 12.92 -5.89
C THR A 284 8.06 12.03 -5.31
N PRO A 285 6.96 12.58 -4.80
CA PRO A 285 5.74 11.83 -4.63
C PRO A 285 5.34 11.11 -5.93
N THR A 286 4.75 9.93 -5.81
CA THR A 286 3.98 9.36 -6.90
C THR A 286 2.63 10.05 -6.93
N PHE A 287 2.30 10.67 -8.06
CA PHE A 287 1.03 11.35 -8.30
C PHE A 287 0.05 10.38 -8.96
N TYR A 288 -0.80 9.77 -8.15
CA TYR A 288 -1.77 8.79 -8.62
C TYR A 288 -3.10 9.41 -9.04
N LYS A 289 -3.66 8.87 -10.13
CA LYS A 289 -5.04 9.00 -10.56
C LYS A 289 -5.70 7.63 -10.49
N LEU A 290 -6.64 7.45 -9.57
CA LEU A 290 -7.18 6.15 -9.21
C LEU A 290 -8.71 6.17 -9.25
N THR A 291 -9.27 5.01 -9.55
CA THR A 291 -10.69 4.70 -9.41
C THR A 291 -10.84 3.59 -8.39
N THR A 292 -11.72 3.77 -7.42
CA THR A 292 -12.13 2.73 -6.47
C THR A 292 -13.54 2.26 -6.81
N SER A 293 -13.75 0.95 -6.70
CA SER A 293 -15.07 0.31 -6.84
C SER A 293 -15.27 -0.64 -5.67
N ASN A 294 -16.41 -0.54 -5.01
CA ASN A 294 -16.73 -1.39 -3.88
C ASN A 294 -18.15 -1.93 -3.99
N VAL A 295 -18.31 -3.21 -3.69
CA VAL A 295 -19.61 -3.87 -3.53
C VAL A 295 -19.66 -4.45 -2.14
N SER A 296 -20.57 -3.94 -1.32
CA SER A 296 -20.75 -4.39 0.05
C SER A 296 -22.11 -5.05 0.22
N SER A 297 -22.15 -6.17 0.91
CA SER A 297 -23.41 -6.84 1.23
C SER A 297 -23.45 -7.29 2.68
N ILE A 298 -24.67 -7.30 3.23
CA ILE A 298 -24.96 -7.86 4.55
C ILE A 298 -25.82 -9.10 4.38
N HIS A 299 -25.56 -10.12 5.18
CA HIS A 299 -26.33 -11.36 5.19
C HIS A 299 -26.54 -11.86 6.63
N ASP A 300 -27.59 -12.57 6.82
CA ASP A 300 -27.93 -13.28 8.06
C ASP A 300 -28.22 -14.75 7.75
N VAL A 301 -28.82 -15.44 8.72
CA VAL A 301 -29.25 -16.85 8.58
C VAL A 301 -30.23 -17.11 7.44
N LYS A 302 -30.89 -16.06 6.91
CA LYS A 302 -31.86 -16.12 5.80
C LYS A 302 -31.24 -15.81 4.44
N GLY A 303 -29.96 -15.40 4.39
CA GLY A 303 -29.23 -15.08 3.15
C GLY A 303 -28.92 -13.60 2.99
N ILE A 304 -28.64 -13.16 1.76
CA ILE A 304 -28.31 -11.75 1.47
C ILE A 304 -29.54 -10.87 1.71
N GLN A 305 -29.41 -9.90 2.59
CA GLN A 305 -30.47 -8.97 2.95
C GLN A 305 -30.39 -7.68 2.14
N LYS A 306 -29.19 -7.18 1.86
CA LYS A 306 -28.98 -5.95 1.10
C LYS A 306 -27.58 -5.95 0.46
N GLU A 307 -27.46 -5.34 -0.72
CA GLU A 307 -26.22 -5.07 -1.42
C GLU A 307 -26.16 -3.60 -1.84
N VAL A 308 -24.99 -2.99 -1.72
CA VAL A 308 -24.72 -1.61 -2.14
C VAL A 308 -23.43 -1.58 -2.97
N ARG A 309 -23.46 -0.83 -4.06
CA ARG A 309 -22.30 -0.55 -4.90
C ARG A 309 -21.90 0.93 -4.84
N SER A 310 -20.62 1.18 -4.85
CA SER A 310 -20.04 2.52 -4.85
C SER A 310 -18.81 2.55 -5.75
N ASP A 311 -18.77 3.50 -6.68
CA ASP A 311 -17.63 3.76 -7.56
C ASP A 311 -17.21 5.23 -7.43
N ALA A 312 -15.90 5.50 -7.40
CA ALA A 312 -15.42 6.88 -7.31
C ALA A 312 -13.99 7.04 -7.82
N ASP A 313 -13.73 8.21 -8.37
CA ASP A 313 -12.40 8.64 -8.77
C ASP A 313 -11.75 9.50 -7.69
N PHE A 314 -10.44 9.33 -7.49
CA PHE A 314 -9.68 10.10 -6.54
C PHE A 314 -8.23 10.30 -6.98
N ARG A 315 -7.55 11.22 -6.30
CA ARG A 315 -6.11 11.44 -6.45
C ARG A 315 -5.42 11.05 -5.16
N PHE A 316 -4.22 10.53 -5.28
CA PHE A 316 -3.41 10.19 -4.13
C PHE A 316 -1.94 10.51 -4.41
N ASN A 317 -1.31 11.26 -3.48
CA ASN A 317 0.10 11.58 -3.56
C ASN A 317 0.85 10.87 -2.42
N THR A 318 1.88 10.11 -2.76
CA THR A 318 2.77 9.47 -1.80
C THR A 318 3.77 10.48 -1.22
N PRO A 319 4.57 10.13 -0.18
CA PRO A 319 5.59 11.02 0.33
C PRO A 319 6.79 11.17 -0.62
N TRP A 320 7.58 12.22 -0.42
CA TRP A 320 8.95 12.31 -0.91
C TRP A 320 9.81 11.22 -0.28
N LYS A 321 10.78 10.68 -1.03
CA LYS A 321 11.76 9.72 -0.53
C LYS A 321 13.17 10.28 -0.70
N PHE A 322 14.00 10.10 0.32
CA PHE A 322 15.40 10.55 0.35
C PHE A 322 16.30 9.36 0.66
N GLY A 323 17.27 9.10 -0.19
CA GLY A 323 18.18 7.96 -0.08
C GLY A 323 19.63 8.39 0.09
N LEU A 324 20.35 7.72 0.99
CA LEU A 324 21.79 7.77 1.16
C LEU A 324 22.35 6.37 1.01
N SER A 325 23.48 6.22 0.33
CA SER A 325 24.07 4.89 0.12
C SER A 325 25.58 4.94 0.11
N ALA A 326 26.19 3.82 0.49
CA ALA A 326 27.62 3.60 0.42
C ALA A 326 27.90 2.23 -0.21
N GLY A 327 28.92 2.15 -1.03
CA GLY A 327 29.36 0.91 -1.67
C GLY A 327 30.88 0.82 -1.69
N HIS A 328 31.39 -0.37 -1.44
CA HIS A 328 32.83 -0.63 -1.50
C HIS A 328 33.11 -2.00 -2.10
N THR A 329 34.18 -2.10 -2.91
CA THR A 329 34.63 -3.38 -3.42
C THR A 329 36.07 -3.66 -2.94
N ILE A 330 36.33 -4.87 -2.50
CA ILE A 330 37.64 -5.31 -2.06
C ILE A 330 38.16 -6.28 -3.13
N GLY A 331 39.22 -5.85 -3.80
CA GLY A 331 39.73 -6.59 -4.97
C GLY A 331 38.61 -6.85 -6.00
N ASN A 332 38.63 -8.03 -6.59
CA ASN A 332 37.64 -8.49 -7.56
C ASN A 332 36.65 -9.49 -6.96
N TYR A 333 36.72 -9.73 -5.63
CA TYR A 333 36.03 -10.85 -5.00
C TYR A 333 34.93 -10.45 -3.98
N LEU A 334 34.99 -9.27 -3.37
CA LEU A 334 34.00 -8.87 -2.38
C LEU A 334 33.41 -7.50 -2.69
N ALA A 335 32.10 -7.40 -2.72
CA ALA A 335 31.36 -6.14 -2.79
C ALA A 335 30.48 -6.00 -1.55
N LEU A 336 30.53 -4.82 -0.93
CA LEU A 336 29.76 -4.45 0.26
C LEU A 336 28.89 -3.25 -0.07
N GLY A 337 27.61 -3.31 0.29
CA GLY A 337 26.65 -2.23 0.10
C GLY A 337 25.90 -1.92 1.39
N ALA A 338 25.62 -0.65 1.61
CA ALA A 338 24.72 -0.17 2.65
C ALA A 338 23.90 1.00 2.11
N SER A 339 22.61 1.04 2.46
CA SER A 339 21.71 2.12 2.05
C SER A 339 20.74 2.44 3.17
N TYR A 340 20.40 3.72 3.26
CA TYR A 340 19.39 4.26 4.14
C TYR A 340 18.42 5.09 3.33
N GLU A 341 17.13 4.84 3.50
CA GLU A 341 16.05 5.60 2.87
C GLU A 341 15.10 6.13 3.95
N TYR A 342 14.64 7.35 3.76
CA TYR A 342 13.65 7.99 4.63
C TYR A 342 12.49 8.52 3.81
N ALA A 343 11.26 8.23 4.26
CA ALA A 343 10.03 8.77 3.71
C ALA A 343 9.04 9.06 4.83
N ASP A 344 8.44 10.26 4.83
CA ASP A 344 7.46 10.62 5.87
C ASP A 344 6.05 10.34 5.39
N TYR A 345 5.51 9.18 5.77
CA TYR A 345 4.17 8.75 5.36
C TYR A 345 3.04 9.59 5.97
N SER A 346 3.31 10.39 6.99
CA SER A 346 2.34 11.36 7.50
C SER A 346 2.01 12.45 6.48
N THR A 347 2.87 12.62 5.47
CA THR A 347 2.67 13.58 4.38
C THR A 347 1.84 13.06 3.22
N CYS A 348 1.44 11.77 3.22
CA CYS A 348 0.50 11.23 2.22
C CYS A 348 -0.73 12.14 2.09
N ASP A 349 -1.16 12.38 0.85
CA ASP A 349 -2.25 13.31 0.56
C ASP A 349 -3.31 12.65 -0.32
N MET A 350 -4.44 12.34 0.29
CA MET A 350 -5.64 11.92 -0.43
C MET A 350 -6.45 13.13 -0.84
N ARG A 351 -6.90 13.13 -2.09
CA ARG A 351 -7.52 14.28 -2.74
C ARG A 351 -8.78 13.85 -3.45
N THR A 352 -9.84 14.61 -3.24
CA THR A 352 -11.10 14.46 -3.97
C THR A 352 -11.10 15.33 -5.22
N ILE A 353 -11.80 14.89 -6.26
CA ILE A 353 -11.99 15.67 -7.48
C ILE A 353 -13.03 16.74 -7.17
N SER A 354 -12.62 18.01 -7.25
CA SER A 354 -13.43 19.17 -6.89
C SER A 354 -14.06 19.88 -8.09
N GLY A 355 -13.71 19.46 -9.31
CA GLY A 355 -14.27 19.99 -10.55
C GLY A 355 -13.51 19.50 -11.76
N SER A 356 -14.17 19.47 -12.89
CA SER A 356 -13.58 19.13 -14.19
C SER A 356 -14.17 20.04 -15.28
N GLY A 357 -13.44 20.20 -16.37
CA GLY A 357 -13.89 21.00 -17.49
C GLY A 357 -12.91 20.96 -18.65
N TYR A 358 -13.22 21.72 -19.68
CA TYR A 358 -12.28 21.97 -20.77
C TYR A 358 -11.76 23.40 -20.62
N ASP A 359 -10.47 23.58 -20.85
CA ASP A 359 -9.90 24.91 -20.95
C ASP A 359 -10.27 25.56 -22.29
N TRP A 360 -9.83 26.79 -22.48
CA TRP A 360 -10.16 27.55 -23.69
C TRP A 360 -9.54 26.95 -24.97
N ASP A 361 -8.47 26.16 -24.85
CA ASP A 361 -7.82 25.42 -25.93
C ASP A 361 -8.44 24.04 -26.18
N GLY A 362 -9.50 23.69 -25.42
CA GLY A 362 -10.21 22.42 -25.53
C GLY A 362 -9.55 21.23 -24.81
N TYR A 363 -8.53 21.46 -23.97
CA TYR A 363 -7.92 20.42 -23.17
C TYR A 363 -8.75 20.14 -21.92
N TYR A 364 -9.02 18.86 -21.68
CA TYR A 364 -9.72 18.42 -20.48
C TYR A 364 -8.83 18.56 -19.24
N TYR A 365 -9.34 19.21 -18.20
CA TYR A 365 -8.67 19.30 -16.91
C TYR A 365 -9.56 18.85 -15.76
N GLU A 366 -8.94 18.34 -14.71
CA GLU A 366 -9.59 18.02 -13.43
C GLU A 366 -8.86 18.75 -12.30
N LYS A 367 -9.62 19.43 -11.48
CA LYS A 367 -9.12 20.01 -10.22
C LYS A 367 -9.36 19.03 -9.09
N SER A 368 -8.40 18.92 -8.19
CA SER A 368 -8.54 18.13 -6.97
C SER A 368 -8.14 18.96 -5.76
N SER A 369 -8.79 18.72 -4.64
CA SER A 369 -8.47 19.33 -3.37
C SER A 369 -8.13 18.28 -2.33
N THR A 370 -7.21 18.60 -1.43
CA THR A 370 -6.88 17.74 -0.28
C THR A 370 -8.12 17.52 0.57
N GLU A 371 -8.38 16.28 0.92
CA GLU A 371 -9.41 15.94 1.91
C GLU A 371 -8.83 16.20 3.31
N THR A 372 -9.23 17.32 3.92
CA THR A 372 -8.59 17.86 5.13
C THR A 372 -8.76 16.98 6.36
N THR A 373 -9.88 16.32 6.52
CA THR A 373 -10.13 15.41 7.64
C THR A 373 -9.26 14.18 7.53
N MET A 374 -9.16 13.61 6.32
CA MET A 374 -8.27 12.52 6.01
C MET A 374 -6.80 12.90 6.23
N LYS A 375 -6.41 14.11 5.80
CA LYS A 375 -5.05 14.61 5.99
C LYS A 375 -4.67 14.66 7.48
N ARG A 376 -5.53 15.23 8.31
CA ARG A 376 -5.34 15.29 9.78
C ARG A 376 -5.27 13.89 10.40
N HIS A 377 -6.10 12.97 9.94
CA HIS A 377 -6.06 11.58 10.41
C HIS A 377 -4.74 10.90 10.00
N THR A 378 -4.28 11.10 8.76
CA THR A 378 -3.01 10.58 8.26
C THR A 378 -1.84 11.09 9.10
N GLU A 379 -1.77 12.39 9.38
CA GLU A 379 -0.75 13.01 10.23
C GLU A 379 -0.76 12.46 11.66
N ARG A 380 -1.94 12.13 12.19
CA ARG A 380 -2.09 11.56 13.53
C ARG A 380 -1.75 10.07 13.60
N THR A 381 -2.00 9.32 12.54
CA THR A 381 -1.90 7.85 12.48
C THR A 381 -0.55 7.37 11.96
N LEU A 382 -0.02 8.03 10.93
CA LEU A 382 1.24 7.65 10.28
C LEU A 382 2.41 8.50 10.74
N ARG A 383 3.62 8.00 10.49
CA ARG A 383 4.90 8.66 10.81
C ARG A 383 5.94 8.42 9.74
N GLY A 384 7.08 9.06 9.89
CA GLY A 384 8.26 8.82 9.07
C GLY A 384 8.77 7.40 9.19
N VAL A 385 9.15 6.81 8.07
CA VAL A 385 9.68 5.44 7.93
C VAL A 385 11.13 5.51 7.49
N SER A 386 11.97 4.79 8.23
CA SER A 386 13.37 4.57 7.91
C SER A 386 13.55 3.15 7.37
N THR A 387 14.18 3.02 6.20
CA THR A 387 14.56 1.74 5.61
C THR A 387 16.07 1.62 5.61
N LEU A 388 16.59 0.57 6.25
CA LEU A 388 18.03 0.26 6.28
C LEU A 388 18.26 -1.02 5.48
N LYS A 389 19.23 -0.99 4.56
CA LYS A 389 19.61 -2.10 3.71
C LYS A 389 21.11 -2.33 3.84
N VAL A 390 21.53 -3.56 4.05
CA VAL A 390 22.95 -3.96 4.03
C VAL A 390 23.11 -5.26 3.27
N GLY A 391 24.19 -5.40 2.53
CA GLY A 391 24.42 -6.58 1.71
C GLY A 391 25.88 -6.79 1.36
N ALA A 392 26.20 -8.06 1.11
CA ALA A 392 27.53 -8.49 0.67
C ALA A 392 27.41 -9.49 -0.50
N GLU A 393 28.25 -9.34 -1.49
CA GLU A 393 28.44 -10.27 -2.60
C GLU A 393 29.89 -10.74 -2.59
N TYR A 394 30.09 -12.06 -2.47
CA TYR A 394 31.38 -12.69 -2.52
C TYR A 394 31.49 -13.58 -3.76
N LYS A 395 32.51 -13.33 -4.60
CA LYS A 395 32.86 -14.18 -5.74
C LYS A 395 33.74 -15.31 -5.25
N VAL A 396 33.18 -16.50 -5.25
CA VAL A 396 33.92 -17.74 -4.90
C VAL A 396 34.98 -18.03 -5.97
N ASP A 397 34.55 -17.85 -7.20
CA ASP A 397 35.39 -17.95 -8.41
C ASP A 397 34.81 -17.04 -9.52
N PRO A 398 35.41 -16.95 -10.72
CA PRO A 398 34.88 -16.13 -11.81
C PRO A 398 33.45 -16.48 -12.24
N MET A 399 33.02 -17.72 -12.01
CA MET A 399 31.70 -18.21 -12.43
C MET A 399 30.64 -18.11 -11.32
N ILE A 400 31.04 -18.21 -10.04
CA ILE A 400 30.14 -18.37 -8.92
C ILE A 400 30.22 -17.18 -7.94
N SER A 401 29.09 -16.58 -7.65
CA SER A 401 28.96 -15.54 -6.62
C SER A 401 27.92 -15.93 -5.60
N VAL A 402 28.18 -15.68 -4.33
CA VAL A 402 27.20 -15.84 -3.23
C VAL A 402 26.89 -14.50 -2.62
N ARG A 403 25.68 -14.35 -2.13
CA ARG A 403 25.14 -13.08 -1.60
C ARG A 403 24.39 -13.31 -0.33
N VAL A 404 24.47 -12.34 0.56
CA VAL A 404 23.64 -12.25 1.75
C VAL A 404 23.23 -10.80 1.94
N GLY A 405 22.05 -10.59 2.49
CA GLY A 405 21.53 -9.25 2.74
C GLY A 405 20.51 -9.21 3.85
N TYR A 406 20.35 -8.02 4.38
CA TYR A 406 19.35 -7.69 5.38
C TYR A 406 18.69 -6.36 5.04
N ASN A 407 17.36 -6.32 5.17
CA ASN A 407 16.56 -5.13 4.94
C ASN A 407 15.60 -4.94 6.11
N TYR A 408 15.65 -3.78 6.71
CA TYR A 408 14.80 -3.37 7.83
C TYR A 408 13.95 -2.18 7.43
N VAL A 409 12.65 -2.25 7.68
CA VAL A 409 11.70 -1.13 7.50
C VAL A 409 11.04 -0.84 8.84
N SER A 410 11.20 0.38 9.33
CA SER A 410 10.59 0.78 10.60
C SER A 410 9.06 0.85 10.53
N PRO A 411 8.33 0.77 11.65
CA PRO A 411 6.89 0.86 11.66
C PRO A 411 6.39 2.19 11.09
N MET A 412 5.39 2.12 10.22
CA MET A 412 4.73 3.29 9.64
C MET A 412 3.62 3.83 10.54
N TYR A 413 2.95 2.97 11.29
CA TYR A 413 1.86 3.35 12.19
C TYR A 413 2.39 3.80 13.55
N LYS A 414 1.82 4.88 14.09
CA LYS A 414 2.03 5.26 15.48
C LYS A 414 1.30 4.26 16.38
N GLU A 415 1.79 4.07 17.60
CA GLU A 415 1.12 3.21 18.60
C GLU A 415 -0.28 3.73 18.95
N SER A 416 -0.47 5.05 18.91
CA SER A 416 -1.77 5.72 19.08
C SER A 416 -2.62 5.74 17.82
N GLY A 417 -2.16 5.14 16.73
CA GLY A 417 -2.89 5.11 15.46
C GLY A 417 -4.15 4.27 15.58
N VAL A 418 -5.31 4.87 15.40
CA VAL A 418 -6.60 4.22 15.43
C VAL A 418 -7.44 4.69 14.25
N ARG A 419 -8.25 3.79 13.72
CA ARG A 419 -9.35 4.16 12.84
C ARG A 419 -10.52 4.48 13.73
N ASP A 420 -10.88 5.74 13.81
CA ASP A 420 -11.96 6.24 14.67
C ASP A 420 -12.95 7.12 13.89
N GLN A 421 -14.01 7.54 14.55
CA GLN A 421 -15.05 8.38 13.96
C GLN A 421 -14.61 9.81 13.60
N THR A 422 -13.40 10.23 13.95
CA THR A 422 -12.89 11.52 13.48
C THR A 422 -12.52 11.49 12.00
N LEU A 423 -12.43 10.29 11.43
CA LEU A 423 -12.48 10.08 9.99
C LEU A 423 -13.91 10.26 9.48
N LEU A 424 -14.40 11.46 9.53
CA LEU A 424 -15.64 11.87 8.85
C LEU A 424 -15.41 11.97 7.32
N SER A 425 -14.58 11.11 6.77
CA SER A 425 -14.47 10.97 5.34
C SER A 425 -15.61 10.12 4.84
N SER A 426 -16.03 10.35 3.62
CA SER A 426 -17.01 9.52 2.93
C SER A 426 -16.72 8.02 3.05
N GLY A 427 -15.43 7.63 3.11
CA GLY A 427 -15.02 6.24 3.30
C GLY A 427 -15.46 5.59 4.60
N THR A 428 -15.54 6.33 5.69
CA THR A 428 -15.97 5.79 6.99
C THR A 428 -17.49 5.72 7.15
N TYR A 429 -18.24 6.52 6.38
CA TYR A 429 -19.69 6.42 6.33
C TYR A 429 -20.17 5.27 5.44
N MET A 430 -19.35 4.91 4.45
CA MET A 430 -19.76 4.03 3.37
C MET A 430 -19.20 2.62 3.49
N ALA A 431 -18.11 2.43 4.25
CA ALA A 431 -17.51 1.13 4.40
C ALA A 431 -18.29 0.26 5.34
N SER A 432 -18.71 -0.92 4.87
CA SER A 432 -19.29 -1.98 5.71
C SER A 432 -18.22 -2.61 6.58
N THR A 433 -16.99 -2.73 6.09
CA THR A 433 -15.84 -3.15 6.88
C THR A 433 -15.01 -1.93 7.26
N THR A 434 -14.83 -1.74 8.56
CA THR A 434 -14.05 -0.65 9.14
C THR A 434 -12.83 -1.16 9.89
N ASP A 435 -12.42 -2.38 9.56
CA ASP A 435 -11.23 -3.02 10.11
C ASP A 435 -9.95 -2.27 9.74
N TYR A 436 -8.92 -2.50 10.53
CA TYR A 436 -7.59 -1.98 10.24
C TYR A 436 -6.52 -2.82 10.93
N THR A 437 -5.29 -2.71 10.43
CA THR A 437 -4.12 -3.37 11.02
C THR A 437 -2.98 -2.38 11.16
N ASN A 438 -2.49 -2.20 12.38
CA ASN A 438 -1.28 -1.44 12.65
C ASN A 438 -0.07 -2.36 12.52
N TRP A 439 0.49 -2.41 11.31
CA TRP A 439 1.66 -3.21 11.02
C TRP A 439 2.91 -2.64 11.70
N LYS A 440 3.67 -3.51 12.36
CA LYS A 440 4.96 -3.21 13.00
C LYS A 440 6.10 -3.24 11.98
N ALA A 441 7.33 -3.23 12.48
CA ALA A 441 8.52 -3.27 11.63
C ALA A 441 8.53 -4.50 10.72
N THR A 442 9.08 -4.34 9.52
CA THR A 442 9.35 -5.45 8.59
C THR A 442 10.83 -5.76 8.58
N ASN A 443 11.17 -7.03 8.78
CA ASN A 443 12.52 -7.55 8.68
C ASN A 443 12.60 -8.50 7.50
N ARG A 444 13.63 -8.36 6.65
CA ARG A 444 13.84 -9.25 5.51
C ARG A 444 15.27 -9.77 5.55
N LEU A 445 15.40 -11.09 5.56
CA LEU A 445 16.67 -11.80 5.40
C LEU A 445 16.74 -12.33 3.98
N THR A 446 17.86 -12.13 3.33
CA THR A 446 18.03 -12.53 1.93
C THR A 446 19.34 -13.29 1.73
N ALA A 447 19.30 -14.24 0.80
CA ALA A 447 20.47 -14.96 0.34
C ALA A 447 20.36 -15.15 -1.17
N GLY A 448 21.49 -15.31 -1.85
CA GLY A 448 21.48 -15.52 -3.30
C GLY A 448 22.74 -16.21 -3.79
N VAL A 449 22.62 -16.80 -4.99
CA VAL A 449 23.72 -17.38 -5.74
C VAL A 449 23.61 -16.95 -7.19
N GLY A 450 24.75 -16.60 -7.79
CA GLY A 450 24.83 -16.21 -9.19
C GLY A 450 25.84 -17.08 -9.94
N PHE A 451 25.45 -17.45 -11.17
CA PHE A 451 26.29 -18.20 -12.10
C PHE A 451 26.51 -17.34 -13.33
N SER A 452 27.78 -17.16 -13.72
CA SER A 452 28.19 -16.35 -14.87
C SER A 452 28.86 -17.24 -15.90
N PHE A 453 28.28 -17.24 -17.12
CA PHE A 453 28.77 -18.01 -18.27
C PHE A 453 28.98 -17.05 -19.44
N ASP A 454 30.19 -16.48 -19.55
CA ASP A 454 30.53 -15.49 -20.56
C ASP A 454 29.53 -14.32 -20.60
N GLN A 455 28.62 -14.32 -21.56
CA GLN A 455 27.60 -13.27 -21.73
C GLN A 455 26.32 -13.55 -20.94
N PHE A 456 26.07 -14.79 -20.50
CA PHE A 456 24.88 -15.19 -19.74
C PHE A 456 25.13 -15.20 -18.24
N LYS A 457 24.12 -14.78 -17.50
CA LYS A 457 24.08 -14.93 -16.04
C LYS A 457 22.73 -15.48 -15.58
N ILE A 458 22.80 -16.37 -14.62
CA ILE A 458 21.64 -16.91 -13.91
C ILE A 458 21.82 -16.57 -12.44
N ASP A 459 20.92 -15.79 -11.90
CA ASP A 459 20.92 -15.43 -10.49
C ASP A 459 19.69 -16.02 -9.81
N LEU A 460 19.89 -16.63 -8.65
CA LEU A 460 18.83 -17.14 -7.78
C LEU A 460 18.88 -16.40 -6.45
N ALA A 461 17.73 -16.05 -5.92
CA ALA A 461 17.65 -15.44 -4.59
C ALA A 461 16.48 -16.02 -3.79
N TYR A 462 16.67 -16.06 -2.49
CA TYR A 462 15.66 -16.36 -1.51
C TYR A 462 15.53 -15.17 -0.55
N GLN A 463 14.29 -14.77 -0.28
CA GLN A 463 13.94 -13.74 0.68
C GLN A 463 12.94 -14.31 1.70
N TYR A 464 13.23 -14.10 2.96
CA TYR A 464 12.28 -14.32 4.05
C TYR A 464 11.93 -12.99 4.69
N SER A 465 10.66 -12.58 4.55
CA SER A 465 10.11 -11.33 5.09
C SER A 465 9.23 -11.63 6.28
N MET A 466 9.45 -10.96 7.39
CA MET A 466 8.73 -11.13 8.66
C MET A 466 8.11 -9.81 9.07
N ARG A 467 6.81 -9.83 9.33
CA ARG A 467 6.06 -8.68 9.84
C ARG A 467 4.94 -9.15 10.76
N SER A 468 4.73 -8.49 11.88
CA SER A 468 3.57 -8.67 12.75
C SER A 468 2.73 -7.39 12.79
N GLY A 469 1.50 -7.49 13.22
CA GLY A 469 0.60 -6.36 13.36
C GLY A 469 -0.49 -6.59 14.40
N ASP A 470 -1.09 -5.50 14.81
CA ASP A 470 -2.24 -5.49 15.71
C ASP A 470 -3.49 -5.22 14.86
N PHE A 471 -4.29 -6.25 14.66
CA PHE A 471 -5.53 -6.22 13.88
C PHE A 471 -6.72 -5.85 14.76
N TYR A 472 -7.59 -5.00 14.25
CA TYR A 472 -8.86 -4.61 14.86
C TYR A 472 -10.00 -4.84 13.86
N PRO A 473 -11.10 -5.51 14.26
CA PRO A 473 -12.18 -5.92 13.36
C PRO A 473 -13.07 -4.77 12.90
N TYR A 474 -13.06 -3.65 13.61
CA TYR A 474 -13.83 -2.44 13.31
C TYR A 474 -13.17 -1.23 13.96
N MET A 475 -13.69 -0.03 13.69
CA MET A 475 -13.23 1.23 14.30
C MET A 475 -13.19 1.12 15.81
N ASN A 476 -12.15 1.66 16.42
CA ASN A 476 -11.93 1.63 17.87
C ASN A 476 -12.13 3.02 18.49
N GLY A 477 -12.45 3.07 19.81
CA GLY A 477 -12.62 4.31 20.55
C GLY A 477 -13.87 5.10 20.21
N VAL A 478 -14.89 4.42 19.73
CA VAL A 478 -16.18 5.02 19.33
C VAL A 478 -17.15 4.97 20.50
N SER A 479 -17.79 6.09 20.83
CA SER A 479 -18.80 6.18 21.89
C SER A 479 -19.86 7.25 21.61
N ALA A 480 -21.04 7.05 22.17
CA ALA A 480 -22.12 8.04 22.19
C ALA A 480 -22.81 8.06 23.55
N GLN A 481 -23.40 9.20 23.90
CA GLN A 481 -24.22 9.36 25.08
C GLN A 481 -25.69 9.47 24.64
N TYR A 482 -26.57 8.80 25.35
CA TYR A 482 -28.03 8.90 25.16
C TYR A 482 -28.74 8.74 26.50
N VAL A 483 -29.96 9.24 26.56
CA VAL A 483 -30.85 9.05 27.74
C VAL A 483 -31.63 7.77 27.51
N SER A 484 -31.52 6.82 28.42
CA SER A 484 -32.27 5.57 28.36
C SER A 484 -33.75 5.84 28.68
N ASP A 485 -34.65 5.44 27.79
CA ASP A 485 -36.08 5.58 27.97
C ASP A 485 -36.62 4.75 29.17
N GLU A 486 -35.94 3.62 29.48
CA GLU A 486 -36.32 2.76 30.60
C GLU A 486 -35.96 3.36 31.96
N THR A 487 -34.84 4.04 32.06
CA THR A 487 -34.31 4.49 33.34
C THR A 487 -34.30 6.00 33.50
N GLY A 488 -34.49 6.77 32.42
CA GLY A 488 -34.38 8.23 32.37
C GLY A 488 -32.94 8.72 32.68
N ARG A 489 -31.96 7.83 32.67
CA ARG A 489 -30.55 8.15 33.00
C ARG A 489 -29.72 8.27 31.73
N GLU A 490 -28.71 9.11 31.81
CA GLU A 490 -27.68 9.19 30.77
C GLU A 490 -26.83 7.93 30.78
N VAL A 491 -26.68 7.30 29.62
CA VAL A 491 -25.92 6.09 29.40
C VAL A 491 -24.90 6.36 28.32
N THR A 492 -23.64 5.92 28.53
CA THR A 492 -22.61 5.95 27.52
C THR A 492 -22.52 4.58 26.85
N LEU A 493 -22.84 4.55 25.57
CA LEU A 493 -22.60 3.38 24.72
C LEU A 493 -21.22 3.50 24.11
N ALA A 494 -20.33 2.55 24.40
CA ALA A 494 -19.00 2.48 23.84
C ALA A 494 -18.82 1.22 22.99
N ASN A 495 -18.01 1.32 21.94
CA ASN A 495 -17.62 0.18 21.12
C ASN A 495 -16.10 0.09 21.07
N GLN A 496 -15.55 -0.99 21.62
CA GLN A 496 -14.12 -1.17 21.74
C GLN A 496 -13.75 -2.62 21.44
N ALA A 497 -12.78 -2.80 20.52
CA ALA A 497 -12.20 -4.09 20.21
C ALA A 497 -10.80 -4.21 20.83
N SER A 498 -10.45 -5.41 21.29
CA SER A 498 -9.05 -5.73 21.55
C SER A 498 -8.31 -6.03 20.26
N ALA A 499 -7.03 -5.70 20.25
CA ALA A 499 -6.15 -6.09 19.16
C ALA A 499 -5.98 -7.62 19.10
N VAL A 500 -6.05 -8.17 17.90
CA VAL A 500 -5.61 -9.54 17.61
C VAL A 500 -4.24 -9.47 16.94
N SER A 501 -3.25 -10.15 17.52
CA SER A 501 -1.93 -10.21 16.91
C SER A 501 -1.97 -11.07 15.65
N VAL A 502 -1.61 -10.46 14.52
CA VAL A 502 -1.51 -11.13 13.22
C VAL A 502 -0.08 -11.09 12.70
N LYS A 503 0.25 -12.02 11.82
CA LYS A 503 1.57 -12.11 11.19
C LYS A 503 1.42 -12.15 9.69
N ASP A 504 2.43 -11.61 8.99
CA ASP A 504 2.60 -11.70 7.55
C ASP A 504 4.06 -12.09 7.28
N ASN A 505 4.32 -13.41 7.31
CA ASN A 505 5.62 -13.96 7.01
C ASN A 505 5.59 -14.55 5.61
N ARG A 506 6.49 -14.07 4.74
CA ARG A 506 6.51 -14.43 3.32
C ARG A 506 7.87 -15.01 2.93
N HIS A 507 7.82 -16.05 2.13
CA HIS A 507 8.97 -16.65 1.46
C HIS A 507 8.89 -16.27 -0.02
N GLN A 508 9.96 -15.75 -0.58
CA GLN A 508 10.06 -15.46 -2.00
C GLN A 508 11.30 -16.15 -2.58
N LEU A 509 11.09 -16.87 -3.67
CA LEU A 509 12.16 -17.39 -4.52
C LEU A 509 12.16 -16.61 -5.81
N LEU A 510 13.31 -16.15 -6.24
CA LEU A 510 13.51 -15.37 -7.47
C LEU A 510 14.57 -16.05 -8.34
N CYS A 511 14.32 -16.04 -9.64
CA CYS A 511 15.28 -16.42 -10.67
C CYS A 511 15.39 -15.29 -11.68
N THR A 512 16.59 -14.82 -11.96
CA THR A 512 16.87 -13.82 -12.99
C THR A 512 17.78 -14.40 -14.05
N LEU A 513 17.39 -14.23 -15.30
CA LEU A 513 18.21 -14.52 -16.46
C LEU A 513 18.69 -13.21 -17.06
N SER A 514 19.99 -13.07 -17.29
CA SER A 514 20.58 -11.86 -17.87
C SER A 514 21.50 -12.21 -19.04
N TYR A 515 21.47 -11.36 -20.07
CA TYR A 515 22.38 -11.45 -21.20
C TYR A 515 23.05 -10.10 -21.46
N SER A 516 24.36 -10.10 -21.60
CA SER A 516 25.17 -8.89 -21.84
C SER A 516 25.83 -8.97 -23.23
N PHE A 517 25.72 -7.87 -24.00
CA PHE A 517 26.23 -7.76 -25.35
C PHE A 517 27.64 -7.21 -25.37
#